data_1c80862e9531756ba884bc7c1df52d06
#
_entry.id   1c80862e9531756ba884bc7c1df52d06
#
_cell.length_a   1.000
_cell.length_b   1.000
_cell.length_c   1.000
_cell.angle_alpha   90.00
_cell.angle_beta   90.00
_cell.angle_gamma   90.00
#
_symmetry.space_group_name_H-M   'P 1'
#
loop_
_entity.id
_entity.type
_entity.pdbx_description
1 polymer ?
#
loop_
_entity_poly.entity_id
_entity_poly.type
_entity_poly.pdbx_seq_one_letter_code
_entity_poly.pdbx_strand_id
1 'polypeptide(L)'
;MRAVRPSRKSVRHAPTLARSIVGQQSSVKAAQAVWERFAALSRTLSPAHVLKLKVDDMRAAGLSARKIDYLVDLALHFDNGKLHVKDWESMDDEAIIAELVDIRGIGRWTAEMFLIFYLQRPNVLPLDDPGLITGISQNYFSGEQVSRSDAREVAEAWKPWCSVATWYIWRSLDPAPTTD
;
A
#
# COMPACT_ATOMS: atom_id res chain seq x y z
N MET A 1 -9.16 -32.85 4.42
CA MET A 1 -9.26 -31.38 4.32
C MET A 1 -8.88 -30.98 2.88
N ARG A 2 -9.81 -30.46 2.10
CA ARG A 2 -9.53 -30.01 0.72
C ARG A 2 -8.86 -28.64 0.80
N ALA A 3 -7.61 -28.53 0.35
CA ALA A 3 -6.94 -27.24 0.22
C ALA A 3 -7.74 -26.36 -0.77
N VAL A 4 -8.32 -25.28 -0.25
CA VAL A 4 -9.04 -24.30 -1.05
C VAL A 4 -8.01 -23.56 -1.89
N ARG A 5 -8.02 -23.76 -3.21
CA ARG A 5 -7.14 -23.02 -4.12
C ARG A 5 -7.49 -21.51 -4.03
N PRO A 6 -6.51 -20.64 -3.78
CA PRO A 6 -6.77 -19.20 -3.77
C PRO A 6 -7.27 -18.72 -5.13
N SER A 7 -8.20 -17.78 -5.16
CA SER A 7 -8.69 -17.18 -6.40
C SER A 7 -7.55 -16.48 -7.15
N ARG A 8 -7.64 -16.35 -8.48
CA ARG A 8 -6.61 -15.65 -9.29
C ARG A 8 -6.40 -14.19 -8.84
N LYS A 9 -7.40 -13.53 -8.26
CA LYS A 9 -7.30 -12.18 -7.70
C LYS A 9 -6.47 -12.18 -6.40
N SER A 10 -6.71 -13.11 -5.47
CA SER A 10 -5.98 -13.19 -4.19
C SER A 10 -4.47 -13.45 -4.37
N VAL A 11 -4.06 -14.08 -5.48
CA VAL A 11 -2.64 -14.34 -5.78
C VAL A 11 -1.84 -13.05 -6.04
N ARG A 12 -2.49 -11.93 -6.38
CA ARG A 12 -1.82 -10.66 -6.68
C ARG A 12 -1.66 -9.73 -5.48
N HIS A 13 -2.44 -9.91 -4.40
CA HIS A 13 -2.43 -9.01 -3.24
C HIS A 13 -1.11 -9.09 -2.47
N ALA A 14 -0.67 -10.29 -2.12
CA ALA A 14 0.58 -10.48 -1.38
C ALA A 14 1.82 -9.91 -2.10
N PRO A 15 2.06 -10.14 -3.42
CA PRO A 15 3.17 -9.52 -4.14
C PRO A 15 3.10 -7.98 -4.18
N THR A 16 1.90 -7.38 -4.28
CA THR A 16 1.75 -5.93 -4.29
C THR A 16 2.16 -5.31 -2.95
N LEU A 17 1.69 -5.88 -1.84
CA LEU A 17 2.08 -5.44 -0.50
C LEU A 17 3.56 -5.72 -0.21
N ALA A 18 4.09 -6.86 -0.65
CA ALA A 18 5.51 -7.16 -0.54
C ALA A 18 6.38 -6.14 -1.28
N ARG A 19 5.96 -5.72 -2.49
CA ARG A 19 6.66 -4.70 -3.27
C ARG A 19 6.66 -3.33 -2.58
N SER A 20 5.57 -2.96 -1.90
CA SER A 20 5.52 -1.72 -1.12
C SER A 20 6.50 -1.77 0.06
N ILE A 21 6.60 -2.90 0.78
CA ILE A 21 7.57 -3.10 1.86
C ILE A 21 9.01 -2.97 1.33
N VAL A 22 9.32 -3.62 0.20
CA VAL A 22 10.65 -3.52 -0.43
C VAL A 22 10.98 -2.09 -0.83
N GLY A 23 9.98 -1.32 -1.28
CA GLY A 23 10.13 0.08 -1.70
C GLY A 23 10.35 1.09 -0.59
N GLN A 24 9.99 0.77 0.67
CA GLN A 24 10.09 1.71 1.78
C GLN A 24 11.49 2.27 1.94
N GLN A 25 11.59 3.61 2.11
CA GLN A 25 12.87 4.31 2.36
C GLN A 25 13.97 4.01 1.32
N SER A 26 13.57 3.79 0.08
CA SER A 26 14.48 3.51 -1.04
C SER A 26 14.11 4.37 -2.25
N SER A 27 15.09 4.73 -3.08
CA SER A 27 14.77 5.31 -4.39
C SER A 27 14.05 4.29 -5.28
N VAL A 28 13.25 4.77 -6.22
CA VAL A 28 12.49 3.91 -7.15
C VAL A 28 13.41 2.91 -7.85
N LYS A 29 14.57 3.36 -8.35
CA LYS A 29 15.55 2.53 -9.05
C LYS A 29 16.14 1.45 -8.13
N ALA A 30 16.52 1.81 -6.90
CA ALA A 30 17.08 0.87 -5.93
C ALA A 30 16.03 -0.17 -5.49
N ALA A 31 14.81 0.28 -5.21
CA ALA A 31 13.69 -0.59 -4.85
C ALA A 31 13.37 -1.60 -5.96
N GLN A 32 13.37 -1.16 -7.22
CA GLN A 32 13.14 -2.04 -8.37
C GLN A 32 14.22 -3.11 -8.49
N ALA A 33 15.48 -2.74 -8.35
CA ALA A 33 16.59 -3.70 -8.43
C ALA A 33 16.57 -4.73 -7.29
N VAL A 34 16.21 -4.32 -6.07
CA VAL A 34 16.03 -5.26 -4.93
C VAL A 34 14.82 -6.16 -5.17
N TRP A 35 13.72 -5.61 -5.65
CA TRP A 35 12.50 -6.36 -5.95
C TRP A 35 12.76 -7.46 -7.00
N GLU A 36 13.46 -7.15 -8.09
CA GLU A 36 13.78 -8.11 -9.14
C GLU A 36 14.61 -9.27 -8.62
N ARG A 37 15.66 -8.99 -7.81
CA ARG A 37 16.48 -10.04 -7.20
C ARG A 37 15.68 -10.88 -6.21
N PHE A 38 14.86 -10.26 -5.37
CA PHE A 38 13.99 -10.98 -4.44
C PHE A 38 12.97 -11.85 -5.18
N ALA A 39 12.33 -11.32 -6.24
CA ALA A 39 11.38 -12.06 -7.05
C ALA A 39 12.01 -13.27 -7.75
N ALA A 40 13.29 -13.18 -8.12
CA ALA A 40 14.03 -14.27 -8.76
C ALA A 40 14.37 -15.43 -7.81
N LEU A 41 14.27 -15.25 -6.48
CA LEU A 41 14.51 -16.34 -5.52
C LEU A 41 13.47 -17.46 -5.58
N SER A 42 12.32 -17.21 -6.20
CA SER A 42 11.28 -18.23 -6.35
C SER A 42 10.53 -18.06 -7.67
N ARG A 43 10.11 -19.19 -8.27
CA ARG A 43 9.27 -19.19 -9.50
C ARG A 43 7.95 -18.44 -9.31
N THR A 44 7.42 -18.44 -8.10
CA THR A 44 6.18 -17.75 -7.72
C THR A 44 6.36 -17.15 -6.34
N LEU A 45 6.13 -15.84 -6.22
CA LEU A 45 6.13 -15.15 -4.93
C LEU A 45 4.80 -15.35 -4.18
N SER A 46 4.45 -16.63 -3.93
CA SER A 46 3.34 -16.92 -3.02
C SER A 46 3.80 -16.83 -1.56
N PRO A 47 2.89 -16.54 -0.60
CA PRO A 47 3.21 -16.51 0.82
C PRO A 47 3.94 -17.78 1.28
N ALA A 48 3.42 -18.96 0.91
CA ALA A 48 4.03 -20.25 1.25
C ALA A 48 5.46 -20.44 0.69
N HIS A 49 5.80 -19.79 -0.45
CA HIS A 49 7.18 -19.82 -0.97
C HIS A 49 8.09 -18.85 -0.21
N VAL A 50 7.59 -17.65 0.10
CA VAL A 50 8.37 -16.67 0.90
C VAL A 50 8.77 -17.27 2.24
N LEU A 51 7.88 -17.99 2.92
CA LEU A 51 8.17 -18.67 4.18
C LEU A 51 9.24 -19.77 4.12
N LYS A 52 9.56 -20.26 2.92
CA LYS A 52 10.59 -21.28 2.68
C LYS A 52 11.94 -20.70 2.26
N LEU A 53 12.01 -19.39 1.97
CA LEU A 53 13.26 -18.74 1.58
C LEU A 53 14.23 -18.69 2.76
N LYS A 54 15.51 -18.89 2.47
CA LYS A 54 16.55 -18.71 3.47
C LYS A 54 16.80 -17.22 3.69
N VAL A 55 17.00 -16.84 4.95
CA VAL A 55 17.29 -15.44 5.32
C VAL A 55 18.52 -14.91 4.58
N ASP A 56 19.56 -15.75 4.42
CA ASP A 56 20.79 -15.36 3.74
C ASP A 56 20.56 -15.07 2.24
N ASP A 57 19.71 -15.83 1.57
CA ASP A 57 19.33 -15.57 0.17
C ASP A 57 18.57 -14.24 0.05
N MET A 58 17.67 -13.96 1.00
CA MET A 58 16.93 -12.69 1.05
C MET A 58 17.87 -11.50 1.32
N ARG A 59 18.87 -11.66 2.18
CA ARG A 59 19.92 -10.66 2.40
C ARG A 59 20.77 -10.43 1.15
N ALA A 60 21.18 -11.50 0.48
CA ALA A 60 21.92 -11.43 -0.77
C ALA A 60 21.14 -10.71 -1.89
N ALA A 61 19.81 -10.80 -1.88
CA ALA A 61 18.93 -10.01 -2.76
C ALA A 61 18.92 -8.49 -2.43
N GLY A 62 19.48 -8.07 -1.30
CA GLY A 62 19.57 -6.67 -0.87
C GLY A 62 18.52 -6.24 0.12
N LEU A 63 17.83 -7.18 0.78
CA LEU A 63 16.84 -6.87 1.81
C LEU A 63 17.52 -6.64 3.16
N SER A 64 17.12 -5.58 3.87
CA SER A 64 17.53 -5.38 5.26
C SER A 64 16.85 -6.40 6.18
N ALA A 65 17.44 -6.67 7.34
CA ALA A 65 16.86 -7.56 8.34
C ALA A 65 15.39 -7.19 8.66
N ARG A 66 15.12 -5.90 8.86
CA ARG A 66 13.77 -5.39 9.13
C ARG A 66 12.78 -5.66 7.97
N LYS A 67 13.20 -5.48 6.71
CA LYS A 67 12.35 -5.79 5.55
C LYS A 67 12.09 -7.30 5.43
N ILE A 68 13.07 -8.13 5.76
CA ILE A 68 12.89 -9.59 5.80
C ILE A 68 11.83 -9.96 6.84
N ASP A 69 11.92 -9.41 8.06
CA ASP A 69 10.93 -9.66 9.11
C ASP A 69 9.52 -9.24 8.67
N TYR A 70 9.40 -8.11 8.00
CA TYR A 70 8.11 -7.61 7.48
C TYR A 70 7.55 -8.50 6.37
N LEU A 71 8.39 -8.98 5.45
CA LEU A 71 7.97 -9.88 4.37
C LEU A 71 7.57 -11.27 4.89
N VAL A 72 8.24 -11.76 5.92
CA VAL A 72 7.88 -13.02 6.59
C VAL A 72 6.55 -12.85 7.32
N ASP A 73 6.37 -11.76 8.06
CA ASP A 73 5.12 -11.48 8.76
C ASP A 73 3.93 -11.32 7.81
N LEU A 74 4.12 -10.58 6.71
CA LEU A 74 3.14 -10.49 5.61
C LEU A 74 2.77 -11.89 5.09
N ALA A 75 3.77 -12.72 4.82
CA ALA A 75 3.53 -14.06 4.30
C ALA A 75 2.76 -14.94 5.29
N LEU A 76 3.06 -14.83 6.61
CA LEU A 76 2.33 -15.52 7.67
C LEU A 76 0.87 -15.10 7.74
N HIS A 77 0.56 -13.79 7.62
CA HIS A 77 -0.82 -13.29 7.66
C HIS A 77 -1.66 -13.83 6.50
N PHE A 78 -1.06 -13.98 5.32
CA PHE A 78 -1.74 -14.61 4.19
C PHE A 78 -1.88 -16.13 4.32
N ASP A 79 -0.88 -16.82 4.87
CA ASP A 79 -0.83 -18.28 4.93
C ASP A 79 -1.74 -18.85 6.02
N ASN A 80 -1.83 -18.17 7.16
CA ASN A 80 -2.62 -18.60 8.32
C ASN A 80 -4.10 -18.15 8.28
N GLY A 81 -4.51 -17.44 7.22
CA GLY A 81 -5.89 -17.01 7.03
C GLY A 81 -6.36 -15.86 7.91
N LYS A 82 -5.44 -15.08 8.50
CA LYS A 82 -5.79 -13.86 9.26
C LYS A 82 -6.39 -12.76 8.37
N LEU A 83 -6.07 -12.78 7.08
CA LEU A 83 -6.60 -11.82 6.10
C LEU A 83 -7.80 -12.43 5.37
N HIS A 84 -8.93 -11.75 5.44
CA HIS A 84 -10.17 -12.18 4.78
C HIS A 84 -10.24 -11.72 3.32
N VAL A 85 -9.16 -11.97 2.56
CA VAL A 85 -8.95 -11.48 1.18
C VAL A 85 -10.13 -11.77 0.22
N LYS A 86 -10.88 -12.84 0.46
CA LYS A 86 -12.04 -13.20 -0.37
C LYS A 86 -13.22 -12.27 -0.14
N ASP A 87 -13.28 -11.69 1.05
CA ASP A 87 -14.39 -10.85 1.51
C ASP A 87 -14.08 -9.36 1.32
N TRP A 88 -12.83 -9.00 0.99
CA TRP A 88 -12.41 -7.61 0.81
C TRP A 88 -13.26 -6.83 -0.19
N GLU A 89 -13.87 -7.48 -1.20
CA GLU A 89 -14.76 -6.78 -2.14
C GLU A 89 -16.01 -6.19 -1.44
N SER A 90 -16.50 -6.85 -0.39
CA SER A 90 -17.70 -6.46 0.37
C SER A 90 -17.41 -5.87 1.75
N MET A 91 -16.18 -5.99 2.23
CA MET A 91 -15.77 -5.44 3.52
C MET A 91 -15.70 -3.92 3.50
N ASP A 92 -15.94 -3.31 4.65
CA ASP A 92 -15.69 -1.89 4.88
C ASP A 92 -14.19 -1.56 4.79
N ASP A 93 -13.87 -0.38 4.27
CA ASP A 93 -12.48 0.08 4.08
C ASP A 93 -11.71 0.11 5.41
N GLU A 94 -12.31 0.56 6.50
CA GLU A 94 -11.68 0.57 7.83
C GLU A 94 -11.40 -0.84 8.36
N ALA A 95 -12.27 -1.81 8.07
CA ALA A 95 -12.03 -3.20 8.44
C ALA A 95 -10.84 -3.80 7.68
N ILE A 96 -10.71 -3.49 6.38
CA ILE A 96 -9.54 -3.91 5.58
C ILE A 96 -8.26 -3.24 6.07
N ILE A 97 -8.32 -1.93 6.38
CA ILE A 97 -7.19 -1.18 6.93
C ILE A 97 -6.73 -1.81 8.24
N ALA A 98 -7.66 -2.16 9.14
CA ALA A 98 -7.33 -2.81 10.41
C ALA A 98 -6.60 -4.15 10.22
N GLU A 99 -7.05 -5.00 9.28
CA GLU A 99 -6.34 -6.24 8.93
C GLU A 99 -4.93 -5.99 8.40
N LEU A 100 -4.76 -4.98 7.54
CA LEU A 100 -3.47 -4.69 6.92
C LEU A 100 -2.48 -4.08 7.91
N VAL A 101 -2.95 -3.24 8.84
CA VAL A 101 -2.10 -2.60 9.86
C VAL A 101 -1.60 -3.58 10.93
N ASP A 102 -2.27 -4.73 11.13
CA ASP A 102 -1.77 -5.81 11.99
C ASP A 102 -0.46 -6.43 11.45
N ILE A 103 -0.18 -6.26 10.16
CA ILE A 103 1.06 -6.73 9.52
C ILE A 103 2.21 -5.78 9.85
N ARG A 104 3.29 -6.29 10.43
CA ARG A 104 4.49 -5.50 10.74
C ARG A 104 5.05 -4.83 9.49
N GLY A 105 5.26 -3.52 9.59
CA GLY A 105 5.78 -2.70 8.49
C GLY A 105 4.74 -2.15 7.55
N ILE A 106 3.45 -2.45 7.74
CA ILE A 106 2.35 -1.81 7.04
C ILE A 106 1.65 -0.84 7.98
N GLY A 107 1.85 0.46 7.75
CA GLY A 107 1.14 1.51 8.46
C GLY A 107 -0.17 1.89 7.74
N ARG A 108 -1.00 2.69 8.42
CA ARG A 108 -2.28 3.16 7.88
C ARG A 108 -2.15 3.78 6.49
N TRP A 109 -1.19 4.68 6.28
CA TRP A 109 -0.95 5.28 4.97
C TRP A 109 -0.67 4.23 3.87
N THR A 110 0.15 3.22 4.15
CA THR A 110 0.42 2.14 3.19
C THR A 110 -0.84 1.32 2.88
N ALA A 111 -1.66 1.04 3.90
CA ALA A 111 -2.93 0.36 3.72
C ALA A 111 -3.90 1.20 2.87
N GLU A 112 -4.02 2.51 3.13
CA GLU A 112 -4.84 3.44 2.34
C GLU A 112 -4.37 3.51 0.88
N MET A 113 -3.06 3.57 0.62
CA MET A 113 -2.51 3.52 -0.74
C MET A 113 -2.86 2.20 -1.44
N PHE A 114 -2.83 1.08 -0.73
CA PHE A 114 -3.25 -0.20 -1.27
C PHE A 114 -4.75 -0.21 -1.63
N LEU A 115 -5.61 0.37 -0.80
CA LEU A 115 -7.04 0.49 -1.08
C LEU A 115 -7.29 1.38 -2.31
N ILE A 116 -6.65 2.55 -2.39
CA ILE A 116 -6.83 3.51 -3.49
C ILE A 116 -6.35 2.93 -4.82
N PHE A 117 -5.09 2.50 -4.89
CA PHE A 117 -4.44 2.17 -6.16
C PHE A 117 -4.64 0.71 -6.58
N TYR A 118 -4.81 -0.20 -5.63
CA TYR A 118 -4.88 -1.61 -5.95
C TYR A 118 -6.30 -2.18 -5.84
N LEU A 119 -7.01 -1.91 -4.74
CA LEU A 119 -8.41 -2.32 -4.59
C LEU A 119 -9.37 -1.36 -5.29
N GLN A 120 -8.89 -0.18 -5.73
CA GLN A 120 -9.66 0.85 -6.42
C GLN A 120 -10.89 1.31 -5.62
N ARG A 121 -10.72 1.45 -4.29
CA ARG A 121 -11.77 1.95 -3.41
C ARG A 121 -12.01 3.45 -3.67
N PRO A 122 -13.26 3.87 -3.93
CA PRO A 122 -13.54 5.23 -4.40
C PRO A 122 -13.50 6.27 -3.29
N ASN A 123 -13.67 5.88 -2.03
CA ASN A 123 -13.94 6.82 -0.93
C ASN A 123 -12.94 6.77 0.23
N VAL A 124 -11.67 6.50 -0.06
CA VAL A 124 -10.58 6.53 0.92
C VAL A 124 -9.99 7.94 1.01
N LEU A 125 -9.82 8.45 2.23
CA LEU A 125 -9.25 9.77 2.51
C LEU A 125 -7.97 9.64 3.36
N PRO A 126 -6.77 9.71 2.75
CA PRO A 126 -5.51 9.48 3.44
C PRO A 126 -5.02 10.74 4.17
N LEU A 127 -5.61 11.07 5.32
CA LEU A 127 -5.31 12.29 6.09
C LEU A 127 -3.87 12.36 6.65
N ASP A 128 -3.13 11.25 6.63
CA ASP A 128 -1.71 11.20 7.00
C ASP A 128 -0.78 11.43 5.80
N ASP A 129 -1.34 11.65 4.60
CA ASP A 129 -0.57 11.93 3.40
C ASP A 129 -0.15 13.40 3.33
N PRO A 130 1.17 13.72 3.36
CA PRO A 130 1.62 15.10 3.29
C PRO A 130 1.24 15.80 1.98
N GLY A 131 1.19 15.06 0.87
CA GLY A 131 0.79 15.61 -0.42
C GLY A 131 -0.67 16.05 -0.42
N LEU A 132 -1.57 15.24 0.16
CA LEU A 132 -2.97 15.61 0.31
C LEU A 132 -3.12 16.89 1.15
N ILE A 133 -2.48 16.96 2.31
CA ILE A 133 -2.56 18.14 3.20
C ILE A 133 -2.00 19.39 2.51
N THR A 134 -0.85 19.27 1.85
CA THR A 134 -0.25 20.38 1.09
C THR A 134 -1.17 20.83 -0.04
N GLY A 135 -1.74 19.90 -0.80
CA GLY A 135 -2.62 20.26 -1.90
C GLY A 135 -3.93 20.89 -1.44
N ILE A 136 -4.51 20.44 -0.32
CA ILE A 136 -5.68 21.10 0.30
C ILE A 136 -5.31 22.51 0.74
N SER A 137 -4.16 22.70 1.41
CA SER A 137 -3.66 24.01 1.80
C SER A 137 -3.61 24.97 0.60
N GLN A 138 -3.02 24.55 -0.50
CA GLN A 138 -2.86 25.40 -1.68
C GLN A 138 -4.18 25.72 -2.40
N ASN A 139 -5.08 24.71 -2.51
CA ASN A 139 -6.29 24.88 -3.31
C ASN A 139 -7.48 25.50 -2.54
N TYR A 140 -7.51 25.36 -1.20
CA TYR A 140 -8.65 25.81 -0.38
C TYR A 140 -8.30 26.87 0.66
N PHE A 141 -7.03 26.99 1.05
CA PHE A 141 -6.59 27.86 2.15
C PHE A 141 -5.45 28.82 1.76
N SER A 142 -5.28 29.10 0.47
CA SER A 142 -4.25 30.03 -0.04
C SER A 142 -2.82 29.74 0.43
N GLY A 143 -2.52 28.47 0.74
CA GLY A 143 -1.20 28.03 1.21
C GLY A 143 -1.01 28.09 2.73
N GLU A 144 -2.03 28.46 3.49
CA GLU A 144 -1.95 28.45 4.96
C GLU A 144 -1.94 27.02 5.52
N GLN A 145 -1.49 26.92 6.77
CA GLN A 145 -1.40 25.61 7.44
C GLN A 145 -2.79 25.02 7.67
N VAL A 146 -2.97 23.76 7.28
CA VAL A 146 -4.22 23.01 7.37
C VAL A 146 -4.08 21.88 8.37
N SER A 147 -5.01 21.80 9.32
CA SER A 147 -5.11 20.66 10.22
C SER A 147 -5.81 19.46 9.54
N ARG A 148 -5.66 18.27 10.14
CA ARG A 148 -6.43 17.09 9.69
C ARG A 148 -7.94 17.28 9.81
N SER A 149 -8.38 18.11 10.76
CA SER A 149 -9.80 18.44 10.94
C SER A 149 -10.31 19.26 9.78
N ASP A 150 -9.58 20.32 9.41
CA ASP A 150 -9.93 21.19 8.28
C ASP A 150 -9.95 20.42 6.96
N ALA A 151 -8.93 19.55 6.76
CA ALA A 151 -8.86 18.67 5.59
C ALA A 151 -10.05 17.71 5.52
N ARG A 152 -10.51 17.18 6.66
CA ARG A 152 -11.70 16.31 6.72
C ARG A 152 -12.96 17.08 6.38
N GLU A 153 -13.11 18.31 6.87
CA GLU A 153 -14.26 19.17 6.59
C GLU A 153 -14.37 19.48 5.10
N VAL A 154 -13.26 19.88 4.46
CA VAL A 154 -13.20 20.06 2.99
C VAL A 154 -13.62 18.78 2.25
N ALA A 155 -13.12 17.64 2.70
CA ALA A 155 -13.35 16.34 2.05
C ALA A 155 -14.78 15.80 2.22
N GLU A 156 -15.59 16.34 3.11
CA GLU A 156 -17.03 15.96 3.21
C GLU A 156 -17.77 16.18 1.88
N ALA A 157 -17.43 17.27 1.15
CA ALA A 157 -18.00 17.55 -0.16
C ALA A 157 -17.53 16.58 -1.27
N TRP A 158 -16.48 15.79 -1.03
CA TRP A 158 -15.94 14.85 -2.03
C TRP A 158 -16.60 13.48 -1.99
N LYS A 159 -17.33 13.17 -0.91
CA LYS A 159 -17.98 11.86 -0.75
C LYS A 159 -19.02 11.62 -1.84
N PRO A 160 -19.11 10.39 -2.37
CA PRO A 160 -18.36 9.18 -2.02
C PRO A 160 -17.09 8.97 -2.87
N TRP A 161 -16.44 10.02 -3.34
CA TRP A 161 -15.32 9.96 -4.29
C TRP A 161 -14.00 10.53 -3.74
N CYS A 162 -13.76 10.38 -2.42
CA CYS A 162 -12.57 10.95 -1.77
C CYS A 162 -11.25 10.49 -2.42
N SER A 163 -11.14 9.23 -2.86
CA SER A 163 -9.94 8.74 -3.56
C SER A 163 -9.70 9.45 -4.88
N VAL A 164 -10.76 9.73 -5.63
CA VAL A 164 -10.69 10.44 -6.91
C VAL A 164 -10.30 11.90 -6.68
N ALA A 165 -10.93 12.58 -5.71
CA ALA A 165 -10.59 13.94 -5.35
C ALA A 165 -9.14 14.05 -4.87
N THR A 166 -8.70 13.12 -4.02
CA THR A 166 -7.31 13.02 -3.56
C THR A 166 -6.33 12.93 -4.74
N TRP A 167 -6.64 12.13 -5.75
CA TRP A 167 -5.81 12.02 -6.95
C TRP A 167 -5.70 13.37 -7.69
N TYR A 168 -6.80 14.11 -7.84
CA TYR A 168 -6.76 15.46 -8.45
C TYR A 168 -5.98 16.45 -7.61
N ILE A 169 -6.10 16.39 -6.27
CA ILE A 169 -5.30 17.20 -5.35
C ILE A 169 -3.80 16.93 -5.53
N TRP A 170 -3.38 15.67 -5.61
CA TRP A 170 -1.98 15.34 -5.91
C TRP A 170 -1.53 15.89 -7.26
N ARG A 171 -2.36 15.74 -8.30
CA ARG A 171 -2.06 16.28 -9.64
C ARG A 171 -1.92 17.79 -9.66
N SER A 172 -2.62 18.52 -8.80
CA SER A 172 -2.49 19.98 -8.71
C SER A 172 -1.12 20.43 -8.15
N LEU A 173 -0.37 19.53 -7.53
CA LEU A 173 0.98 19.79 -7.01
C LEU A 173 2.08 19.57 -8.06
N ASP A 174 1.76 18.89 -9.17
CA ASP A 174 2.72 18.68 -10.24
C ASP A 174 3.02 20.03 -10.91
N PRO A 175 4.28 20.32 -11.29
CA PRO A 175 4.59 21.50 -12.06
C PRO A 175 3.78 21.48 -13.37
N ALA A 176 3.22 22.64 -13.74
CA ALA A 176 2.54 22.80 -15.03
C ALA A 176 3.47 22.32 -16.15
N PRO A 177 2.97 21.59 -17.16
CA PRO A 177 3.80 21.19 -18.28
C PRO A 177 4.39 22.46 -18.90
N THR A 178 5.73 22.53 -18.96
CA THR A 178 6.43 23.59 -19.69
C THR A 178 6.00 23.47 -21.15
N THR A 179 5.21 24.43 -21.62
CA THR A 179 4.96 24.63 -23.05
C THR A 179 6.23 25.22 -23.64
N ASP A 180 7.12 24.35 -24.15
CA ASP A 180 8.17 24.76 -25.10
C ASP A 180 7.57 24.93 -26.49
#